data_7fb4993e79eb1a20151b6eb979c3514b
#
_entry.id   7fb4993e79eb1a20151b6eb979c3514b
#
_cell.length_a   1.000
_cell.length_b   1.000
_cell.length_c   1.000
_cell.angle_alpha   90.00
_cell.angle_beta   90.00
_cell.angle_gamma   90.00
#
_symmetry.space_group_name_H-M   'P 1'
#
loop_
_entity.id
_entity.type
_entity.pdbx_description
1 polymer ?
#
loop_
_entity_poly.entity_id
_entity_poly.type
_entity_poly.pdbx_seq_one_letter_code
_entity_poly.pdbx_strand_id
1 'polypeptide(L)'
;MGGSGGHVGAPHLQMLTVTGLTKRFGGFTALNAVSFEVKEGEILGLIGPNGSGKTTLFNCVSGALTPSSGSIRFGAQELAGLTPDRICHLGIARTFQIPRPFRKLTILENVAVAAHFGAAQRSSEAEARRRALEILGLVGLATTPHAPTTLLGAGGLKKLELARALATGPRLLLADESLGGLDSSEMAGAADLLRRIRGELHITIVWVEHIMATLMRVVDRVVVLDHGEKIAEGKPREVAEDPKVVEAYLGEKVVLA
;
A
#
# COMPACT_ATOMS: atom_id res chain seq x y z
N MET A 1 22.61 -30.06 32.52
CA MET A 1 21.99 -30.32 31.22
C MET A 1 20.89 -29.31 31.04
N GLY A 2 21.15 -28.18 30.39
CA GLY A 2 20.21 -27.10 30.15
C GLY A 2 19.96 -27.03 28.63
N GLY A 3 18.78 -27.45 28.21
CA GLY A 3 18.33 -27.34 26.81
C GLY A 3 17.90 -25.92 26.50
N SER A 4 18.65 -25.23 25.66
CA SER A 4 18.23 -23.95 25.05
C SER A 4 17.18 -24.25 23.97
N GLY A 5 15.92 -24.06 24.32
CA GLY A 5 14.81 -24.07 23.37
C GLY A 5 14.91 -22.87 22.42
N GLY A 6 15.49 -23.07 21.25
CA GLY A 6 15.43 -22.11 20.16
C GLY A 6 13.96 -21.94 19.72
N HIS A 7 13.41 -20.75 19.86
CA HIS A 7 12.14 -20.37 19.24
C HIS A 7 12.36 -20.38 17.73
N VAL A 8 12.01 -21.48 17.09
CA VAL A 8 11.86 -21.53 15.63
C VAL A 8 10.55 -20.77 15.34
N GLY A 9 10.69 -19.52 14.91
CA GLY A 9 9.55 -18.73 14.47
C GLY A 9 8.79 -19.50 13.38
N ALA A 10 7.46 -19.57 13.50
CA ALA A 10 6.61 -20.19 12.50
C ALA A 10 6.94 -19.60 11.11
N PRO A 11 6.96 -20.40 10.03
CA PRO A 11 7.24 -19.89 8.70
C PRO A 11 6.21 -18.80 8.37
N HIS A 12 6.67 -17.57 8.20
CA HIS A 12 5.81 -16.48 7.75
C HIS A 12 5.27 -16.84 6.35
N LEU A 13 3.97 -17.03 6.25
CA LEU A 13 3.32 -17.33 4.98
C LEU A 13 3.54 -16.16 4.02
N GLN A 14 3.96 -16.47 2.81
CA GLN A 14 4.11 -15.46 1.76
C GLN A 14 2.72 -14.98 1.32
N MET A 15 2.47 -13.67 1.48
CA MET A 15 1.20 -13.04 1.10
C MET A 15 1.19 -12.70 -0.38
N LEU A 16 2.25 -12.03 -0.86
CA LEU A 16 2.42 -11.65 -2.26
C LEU A 16 3.81 -12.08 -2.74
N THR A 17 3.88 -12.70 -3.91
CA THR A 17 5.14 -13.06 -4.58
C THR A 17 5.14 -12.46 -5.97
N VAL A 18 6.16 -11.68 -6.27
CA VAL A 18 6.43 -11.10 -7.60
C VAL A 18 7.68 -11.75 -8.15
N THR A 19 7.60 -12.35 -9.35
CA THR A 19 8.71 -13.09 -9.95
C THR A 19 8.95 -12.65 -11.38
N GLY A 20 10.14 -12.08 -11.65
CA GLY A 20 10.58 -11.68 -12.99
C GLY A 20 9.65 -10.69 -13.68
N LEU A 21 8.95 -9.84 -12.90
CA LEU A 21 7.93 -8.94 -13.41
C LEU A 21 8.51 -7.92 -14.38
N THR A 22 8.02 -7.96 -15.61
CA THR A 22 8.43 -7.03 -16.67
C THR A 22 7.22 -6.31 -17.24
N LYS A 23 7.31 -4.99 -17.39
CA LYS A 23 6.32 -4.19 -18.09
C LYS A 23 6.94 -3.27 -19.12
N ARG A 24 6.49 -3.39 -20.36
CA ARG A 24 6.94 -2.58 -21.50
C ARG A 24 5.77 -1.74 -22.03
N PHE A 25 6.11 -0.54 -22.49
CA PHE A 25 5.22 0.36 -23.21
C PHE A 25 5.88 0.72 -24.53
N GLY A 26 5.52 0.03 -25.59
CA GLY A 26 6.26 0.13 -26.88
C GLY A 26 7.75 -0.24 -26.69
N GLY A 27 8.65 0.67 -27.04
CA GLY A 27 10.08 0.48 -26.86
C GLY A 27 10.62 0.77 -25.44
N PHE A 28 9.80 1.31 -24.55
CA PHE A 28 10.22 1.67 -23.17
C PHE A 28 9.92 0.54 -22.19
N THR A 29 10.93 0.14 -21.39
CA THR A 29 10.76 -0.87 -20.33
C THR A 29 10.64 -0.15 -19.00
N ALA A 30 9.43 -0.16 -18.41
CA ALA A 30 9.14 0.50 -17.15
C ALA A 30 9.43 -0.39 -15.92
N LEU A 31 9.38 -1.72 -16.08
CA LEU A 31 9.82 -2.71 -15.11
C LEU A 31 10.61 -3.78 -15.83
N ASN A 32 11.74 -4.19 -15.29
CA ASN A 32 12.65 -5.18 -15.87
C ASN A 32 12.97 -6.28 -14.86
N ALA A 33 12.34 -7.44 -15.03
CA ALA A 33 12.58 -8.66 -14.25
C ALA A 33 12.53 -8.48 -12.71
N VAL A 34 11.66 -7.58 -12.20
CA VAL A 34 11.53 -7.29 -10.77
C VAL A 34 11.01 -8.52 -10.02
N SER A 35 11.71 -8.90 -8.93
CA SER A 35 11.33 -10.03 -8.08
C SER A 35 11.46 -9.66 -6.60
N PHE A 36 10.40 -9.87 -5.81
CA PHE A 36 10.38 -9.72 -4.36
C PHE A 36 9.16 -10.43 -3.77
N GLU A 37 9.15 -10.57 -2.45
CA GLU A 37 8.06 -11.18 -1.71
C GLU A 37 7.56 -10.24 -0.63
N VAL A 38 6.28 -10.37 -0.25
CA VAL A 38 5.66 -9.68 0.88
C VAL A 38 5.16 -10.73 1.85
N LYS A 39 5.57 -10.64 3.11
CA LYS A 39 5.17 -11.58 4.17
C LYS A 39 3.85 -11.13 4.78
N GLU A 40 3.08 -12.09 5.28
CA GLU A 40 1.83 -11.79 5.99
C GLU A 40 2.10 -10.93 7.24
N GLY A 41 1.33 -9.86 7.41
CA GLY A 41 1.43 -8.96 8.55
C GLY A 41 2.62 -7.99 8.53
N GLU A 42 3.46 -7.97 7.47
CA GLU A 42 4.53 -6.97 7.38
C GLU A 42 4.04 -5.62 6.81
N ILE A 43 4.77 -4.57 7.12
CA ILE A 43 4.73 -3.30 6.38
C ILE A 43 6.01 -3.25 5.54
N LEU A 44 5.87 -3.46 4.23
CA LEU A 44 6.95 -3.37 3.26
C LEU A 44 7.01 -1.95 2.68
N GLY A 45 8.16 -1.28 2.78
CA GLY A 45 8.43 -0.03 2.08
C GLY A 45 8.86 -0.30 0.63
N LEU A 46 8.23 0.38 -0.31
CA LEU A 46 8.67 0.39 -1.71
C LEU A 46 9.14 1.79 -2.07
N ILE A 47 10.43 1.96 -2.26
CA ILE A 47 11.07 3.26 -2.49
C ILE A 47 11.83 3.28 -3.80
N GLY A 48 12.28 4.47 -4.19
CA GLY A 48 13.06 4.71 -5.41
C GLY A 48 12.81 6.11 -5.96
N PRO A 49 13.67 6.61 -6.83
CA PRO A 49 13.51 7.91 -7.51
C PRO A 49 12.21 8.01 -8.31
N ASN A 50 11.86 9.21 -8.74
CA ASN A 50 10.77 9.41 -9.68
C ASN A 50 11.05 8.67 -10.99
N GLY A 51 10.03 7.99 -11.53
CA GLY A 51 10.21 7.17 -12.74
C GLY A 51 10.83 5.79 -12.51
N SER A 52 11.17 5.39 -11.28
CA SER A 52 11.78 4.08 -10.99
C SER A 52 10.84 2.87 -11.18
N GLY A 53 9.54 3.08 -11.47
CA GLY A 53 8.60 2.00 -11.77
C GLY A 53 7.61 1.67 -10.64
N LYS A 54 7.64 2.32 -9.46
CA LYS A 54 6.76 2.03 -8.31
C LYS A 54 5.26 2.03 -8.67
N THR A 55 4.79 3.09 -9.31
CA THR A 55 3.39 3.19 -9.74
C THR A 55 3.03 2.14 -10.80
N THR A 56 3.97 1.81 -11.70
CA THR A 56 3.77 0.73 -12.69
C THR A 56 3.65 -0.63 -12.01
N LEU A 57 4.47 -0.90 -10.99
CA LEU A 57 4.38 -2.10 -10.18
C LEU A 57 3.02 -2.20 -9.48
N PHE A 58 2.57 -1.13 -8.81
CA PHE A 58 1.26 -1.09 -8.17
C PHE A 58 0.11 -1.28 -9.18
N ASN A 59 0.22 -0.69 -10.37
CA ASN A 59 -0.75 -0.90 -11.44
C ASN A 59 -0.80 -2.36 -11.90
N CYS A 60 0.33 -3.05 -11.97
CA CYS A 60 0.36 -4.48 -12.31
C CYS A 60 -0.25 -5.33 -11.20
N VAL A 61 0.09 -5.09 -9.93
CA VAL A 61 -0.45 -5.85 -8.78
C VAL A 61 -1.96 -5.63 -8.63
N SER A 62 -2.46 -4.41 -8.88
CA SER A 62 -3.88 -4.08 -8.78
C SER A 62 -4.71 -4.39 -10.03
N GLY A 63 -4.11 -4.97 -11.08
CA GLY A 63 -4.80 -5.33 -12.33
C GLY A 63 -5.14 -4.16 -13.25
N ALA A 64 -4.70 -2.95 -12.93
CA ALA A 64 -4.86 -1.78 -13.79
C ALA A 64 -3.97 -1.86 -15.05
N LEU A 65 -2.89 -2.64 -14.99
CA LEU A 65 -2.00 -2.95 -16.09
C LEU A 65 -1.70 -4.45 -16.12
N THR A 66 -1.76 -5.05 -17.32
CA THR A 66 -1.29 -6.42 -17.50
C THR A 66 0.24 -6.41 -17.66
N PRO A 67 0.99 -7.25 -16.93
CA PRO A 67 2.43 -7.43 -17.15
C PRO A 67 2.74 -7.86 -18.58
N SER A 68 3.94 -7.52 -19.07
CA SER A 68 4.44 -8.05 -20.36
C SER A 68 5.01 -9.46 -20.20
N SER A 69 5.60 -9.78 -19.02
CA SER A 69 6.07 -11.11 -18.63
C SER A 69 6.28 -11.17 -17.10
N GLY A 70 6.55 -12.35 -16.59
CA GLY A 70 6.69 -12.61 -15.15
C GLY A 70 5.35 -13.04 -14.53
N SER A 71 5.35 -13.18 -13.20
CA SER A 71 4.21 -13.68 -12.42
C SER A 71 4.00 -12.80 -11.18
N ILE A 72 2.74 -12.63 -10.79
CA ILE A 72 2.32 -11.98 -9.55
C ILE A 72 1.34 -12.90 -8.85
N ARG A 73 1.71 -13.45 -7.71
CA ARG A 73 0.86 -14.38 -6.96
C ARG A 73 0.46 -13.82 -5.62
N PHE A 74 -0.81 -13.90 -5.30
CA PHE A 74 -1.37 -13.61 -3.99
C PHE A 74 -1.77 -14.92 -3.32
N GLY A 75 -0.95 -15.40 -2.39
CA GLY A 75 -1.00 -16.76 -1.95
C GLY A 75 -0.83 -17.76 -3.11
N ALA A 76 -1.81 -18.61 -3.33
CA ALA A 76 -1.82 -19.56 -4.45
C ALA A 76 -2.35 -18.97 -5.76
N GLN A 77 -3.01 -17.81 -5.73
CA GLN A 77 -3.71 -17.22 -6.87
C GLN A 77 -2.80 -16.36 -7.74
N GLU A 78 -2.72 -16.65 -9.05
CA GLU A 78 -2.07 -15.77 -10.04
C GLU A 78 -2.97 -14.56 -10.30
N LEU A 79 -2.38 -13.34 -10.27
CA LEU A 79 -3.09 -12.08 -10.48
C LEU A 79 -3.00 -11.56 -11.92
N ALA A 80 -1.97 -11.96 -12.68
CA ALA A 80 -1.76 -11.48 -14.04
C ALA A 80 -2.98 -11.79 -14.92
N GLY A 81 -3.54 -10.75 -15.54
CA GLY A 81 -4.73 -10.87 -16.39
C GLY A 81 -6.07 -10.82 -15.64
N LEU A 82 -6.07 -10.73 -14.31
CA LEU A 82 -7.30 -10.47 -13.56
C LEU A 82 -7.67 -8.99 -13.63
N THR A 83 -8.96 -8.71 -13.61
CA THR A 83 -9.51 -7.35 -13.54
C THR A 83 -9.40 -6.77 -12.13
N PRO A 84 -9.36 -5.43 -11.95
CA PRO A 84 -9.23 -4.80 -10.63
C PRO A 84 -10.33 -5.19 -9.63
N ASP A 85 -11.56 -5.40 -10.09
CA ASP A 85 -12.67 -5.86 -9.24
C ASP A 85 -12.42 -7.27 -8.71
N ARG A 86 -11.92 -8.20 -9.53
CA ARG A 86 -11.55 -9.56 -9.10
C ARG A 86 -10.42 -9.52 -8.09
N ILE A 87 -9.40 -8.68 -8.32
CA ILE A 87 -8.27 -8.50 -7.38
C ILE A 87 -8.76 -7.91 -6.05
N CYS A 88 -9.68 -6.93 -6.10
CA CYS A 88 -10.32 -6.41 -4.90
C CYS A 88 -11.05 -7.52 -4.11
N HIS A 89 -11.82 -8.37 -4.79
CA HIS A 89 -12.53 -9.48 -4.17
C HIS A 89 -11.59 -10.57 -3.60
N LEU A 90 -10.35 -10.68 -4.06
CA LEU A 90 -9.34 -11.54 -3.45
C LEU A 90 -8.79 -10.96 -2.14
N GLY A 91 -9.08 -9.69 -1.84
CA GLY A 91 -8.63 -9.01 -0.63
C GLY A 91 -7.41 -8.11 -0.84
N ILE A 92 -7.21 -7.58 -2.03
CA ILE A 92 -6.18 -6.57 -2.30
C ILE A 92 -6.86 -5.22 -2.53
N ALA A 93 -6.57 -4.23 -1.68
CA ALA A 93 -7.02 -2.87 -1.88
C ALA A 93 -5.86 -1.94 -2.21
N ARG A 94 -6.16 -0.82 -2.86
CA ARG A 94 -5.20 0.21 -3.20
C ARG A 94 -5.76 1.60 -2.89
N THR A 95 -4.90 2.47 -2.37
CA THR A 95 -5.14 3.91 -2.37
C THR A 95 -4.54 4.53 -3.63
N PHE A 96 -5.02 5.71 -4.00
CA PHE A 96 -4.50 6.47 -5.13
C PHE A 96 -3.90 7.78 -4.66
N GLN A 97 -2.81 8.20 -5.28
CA GLN A 97 -2.12 9.45 -5.01
C GLN A 97 -3.07 10.67 -5.08
N ILE A 98 -3.98 10.67 -6.06
CA ILE A 98 -5.03 11.69 -6.20
C ILE A 98 -6.37 11.07 -5.80
N PRO A 99 -6.95 11.48 -4.64
CA PRO A 99 -8.23 10.97 -4.19
C PRO A 99 -9.37 11.26 -5.17
N ARG A 100 -10.23 10.27 -5.42
CA ARG A 100 -11.40 10.40 -6.31
C ARG A 100 -12.68 10.02 -5.58
N PRO A 101 -13.20 10.88 -4.69
CA PRO A 101 -14.44 10.58 -3.98
C PRO A 101 -15.65 10.69 -4.91
N PHE A 102 -16.70 9.98 -4.57
CA PHE A 102 -18.02 10.17 -5.16
C PHE A 102 -18.61 11.48 -4.63
N ARG A 103 -18.45 12.55 -5.39
CA ARG A 103 -18.78 13.93 -4.95
C ARG A 103 -20.26 14.16 -4.58
N LYS A 104 -21.17 13.34 -5.11
CA LYS A 104 -22.61 13.40 -4.83
C LYS A 104 -23.01 12.63 -3.57
N LEU A 105 -22.09 11.88 -2.98
CA LEU A 105 -22.30 11.10 -1.77
C LEU A 105 -21.65 11.76 -0.57
N THR A 106 -22.22 11.54 0.61
CA THR A 106 -21.63 11.93 1.90
C THR A 106 -20.33 11.18 2.17
N ILE A 107 -19.58 11.59 3.18
CA ILE A 107 -18.37 10.90 3.65
C ILE A 107 -18.69 9.44 4.01
N LEU A 108 -19.76 9.22 4.78
CA LEU A 108 -20.22 7.87 5.17
C LEU A 108 -20.59 7.01 3.96
N GLU A 109 -21.39 7.55 3.04
CA GLU A 109 -21.84 6.83 1.85
C GLU A 109 -20.67 6.43 0.95
N ASN A 110 -19.64 7.29 0.81
CA ASN A 110 -18.41 6.96 0.08
C ASN A 110 -17.74 5.71 0.62
N VAL A 111 -17.70 5.55 1.95
CA VAL A 111 -17.07 4.40 2.62
C VAL A 111 -18.01 3.20 2.63
N ALA A 112 -19.32 3.42 2.83
CA ALA A 112 -20.32 2.37 2.83
C ALA A 112 -20.42 1.63 1.48
N VAL A 113 -20.31 2.36 0.35
CA VAL A 113 -20.24 1.74 -0.98
C VAL A 113 -19.06 0.78 -1.08
N ALA A 114 -17.87 1.18 -0.60
CA ALA A 114 -16.69 0.32 -0.61
C ALA A 114 -16.86 -0.90 0.32
N ALA A 115 -17.50 -0.73 1.48
CA ALA A 115 -17.81 -1.82 2.39
C ALA A 115 -18.82 -2.82 1.79
N HIS A 116 -19.82 -2.32 1.06
CA HIS A 116 -20.86 -3.15 0.45
C HIS A 116 -20.34 -4.02 -0.69
N PHE A 117 -19.42 -3.49 -1.52
CA PHE A 117 -18.86 -4.16 -2.71
C PHE A 117 -17.44 -4.70 -2.50
N GLY A 118 -16.93 -4.71 -1.26
CA GLY A 118 -15.57 -5.14 -0.93
C GLY A 118 -15.30 -6.64 -1.10
N ALA A 119 -14.13 -7.08 -0.62
CA ALA A 119 -13.62 -8.44 -0.80
C ALA A 119 -14.48 -9.55 -0.20
N ALA A 120 -15.14 -9.29 0.93
CA ALA A 120 -16.03 -10.25 1.57
C ALA A 120 -17.33 -10.42 0.77
N GLN A 121 -18.12 -11.43 1.17
CA GLN A 121 -19.48 -11.57 0.67
C GLN A 121 -20.23 -10.23 0.79
N ARG A 122 -21.10 -9.94 -0.19
CA ARG A 122 -21.94 -8.74 -0.17
C ARG A 122 -22.61 -8.58 1.19
N SER A 123 -22.24 -7.53 1.91
CA SER A 123 -22.85 -7.20 3.19
C SER A 123 -24.21 -6.54 2.97
N SER A 124 -25.11 -6.64 3.95
CA SER A 124 -26.33 -5.82 3.96
C SER A 124 -25.97 -4.34 4.02
N GLU A 125 -26.89 -3.46 3.63
CA GLU A 125 -26.67 -2.02 3.73
C GLU A 125 -26.37 -1.56 5.16
N ALA A 126 -27.05 -2.15 6.13
CA ALA A 126 -26.85 -1.85 7.55
C ALA A 126 -25.45 -2.24 8.03
N GLU A 127 -24.96 -3.41 7.63
CA GLU A 127 -23.60 -3.86 7.94
C GLU A 127 -22.54 -3.00 7.26
N ALA A 128 -22.74 -2.64 5.99
CA ALA A 128 -21.86 -1.75 5.25
C ALA A 128 -21.73 -0.37 5.93
N ARG A 129 -22.86 0.20 6.37
CA ARG A 129 -22.89 1.47 7.12
C ARG A 129 -22.20 1.35 8.48
N ARG A 130 -22.42 0.28 9.23
CA ARG A 130 -21.76 0.04 10.51
C ARG A 130 -20.25 -0.04 10.32
N ARG A 131 -19.78 -0.88 9.37
CA ARG A 131 -18.36 -1.00 9.04
C ARG A 131 -17.76 0.33 8.58
N ALA A 132 -18.49 1.10 7.78
CA ALA A 132 -18.02 2.41 7.34
C ALA A 132 -17.80 3.37 8.51
N LEU A 133 -18.68 3.40 9.52
CA LEU A 133 -18.50 4.20 10.73
C LEU A 133 -17.29 3.75 11.56
N GLU A 134 -17.06 2.45 11.72
CA GLU A 134 -15.89 1.90 12.39
C GLU A 134 -14.59 2.35 11.72
N ILE A 135 -14.52 2.24 10.38
CA ILE A 135 -13.34 2.66 9.60
C ILE A 135 -13.17 4.18 9.63
N LEU A 136 -14.25 4.96 9.55
CA LEU A 136 -14.17 6.42 9.69
C LEU A 136 -13.64 6.83 11.07
N GLY A 137 -13.98 6.09 12.12
CA GLY A 137 -13.41 6.24 13.46
C GLY A 137 -11.91 5.98 13.47
N LEU A 138 -11.46 4.89 12.84
CA LEU A 138 -10.06 4.51 12.75
C LEU A 138 -9.20 5.58 12.05
N VAL A 139 -9.69 6.16 10.93
CA VAL A 139 -8.95 7.19 10.17
C VAL A 139 -9.16 8.63 10.70
N GLY A 140 -9.97 8.82 11.75
CA GLY A 140 -10.23 10.13 12.35
C GLY A 140 -11.17 11.03 11.54
N LEU A 141 -12.17 10.45 10.87
CA LEU A 141 -13.23 11.16 10.12
C LEU A 141 -14.65 10.95 10.68
N ALA A 142 -14.77 10.40 11.90
CA ALA A 142 -16.07 10.05 12.49
C ALA A 142 -16.92 11.26 12.90
N THR A 143 -16.35 12.45 13.04
CA THR A 143 -17.03 13.64 13.54
C THR A 143 -18.04 14.24 12.56
N THR A 144 -17.88 13.97 11.26
CA THR A 144 -18.72 14.54 10.19
C THR A 144 -19.15 13.51 9.14
N PRO A 145 -19.71 12.34 9.55
CA PRO A 145 -19.95 11.25 8.59
C PRO A 145 -21.00 11.61 7.52
N HIS A 146 -21.97 12.44 7.84
CA HIS A 146 -23.04 12.84 6.93
C HIS A 146 -22.71 14.12 6.14
N ALA A 147 -21.54 14.71 6.34
CA ALA A 147 -21.11 15.87 5.58
C ALA A 147 -20.79 15.53 4.12
N PRO A 148 -20.96 16.46 3.19
CA PRO A 148 -20.50 16.29 1.82
C PRO A 148 -18.97 16.27 1.76
N THR A 149 -18.41 15.50 0.80
CA THR A 149 -16.95 15.38 0.64
C THR A 149 -16.25 16.70 0.28
N THR A 150 -16.99 17.67 -0.21
CA THR A 150 -16.50 19.02 -0.55
C THR A 150 -16.02 19.83 0.66
N LEU A 151 -16.41 19.44 1.87
CA LEU A 151 -15.94 20.07 3.11
C LEU A 151 -14.58 19.51 3.58
N LEU A 152 -14.07 18.46 2.95
CA LEU A 152 -12.78 17.88 3.27
C LEU A 152 -11.66 18.67 2.58
N GLY A 153 -10.69 19.13 3.35
CA GLY A 153 -9.40 19.59 2.82
C GLY A 153 -8.56 18.42 2.27
N ALA A 154 -7.36 18.70 1.76
CA ALA A 154 -6.48 17.70 1.13
C ALA A 154 -6.21 16.49 2.04
N GLY A 155 -5.84 16.70 3.31
CA GLY A 155 -5.62 15.63 4.29
C GLY A 155 -6.88 14.79 4.56
N GLY A 156 -8.05 15.45 4.67
CA GLY A 156 -9.33 14.77 4.83
C GLY A 156 -9.70 13.89 3.64
N LEU A 157 -9.43 14.35 2.41
CA LEU A 157 -9.66 13.56 1.20
C LEU A 157 -8.74 12.33 1.13
N LYS A 158 -7.48 12.44 1.58
CA LYS A 158 -6.56 11.30 1.67
C LYS A 158 -7.01 10.29 2.72
N LYS A 159 -7.46 10.75 3.89
CA LYS A 159 -8.08 9.89 4.91
C LYS A 159 -9.33 9.19 4.39
N LEU A 160 -10.16 9.89 3.61
CA LEU A 160 -11.34 9.28 2.97
C LEU A 160 -10.95 8.21 1.95
N GLU A 161 -9.93 8.44 1.13
CA GLU A 161 -9.42 7.45 0.18
C GLU A 161 -8.90 6.20 0.90
N LEU A 162 -8.13 6.39 1.99
CA LEU A 162 -7.68 5.29 2.84
C LEU A 162 -8.87 4.54 3.47
N ALA A 163 -9.87 5.27 3.99
CA ALA A 163 -11.08 4.66 4.57
C ALA A 163 -11.82 3.81 3.55
N ARG A 164 -11.96 4.27 2.31
CA ARG A 164 -12.59 3.49 1.23
C ARG A 164 -11.82 2.21 0.92
N ALA A 165 -10.49 2.28 0.84
CA ALA A 165 -9.65 1.11 0.64
C ALA A 165 -9.80 0.09 1.79
N LEU A 166 -9.76 0.54 3.05
CA LEU A 166 -9.90 -0.31 4.24
C LEU A 166 -11.30 -0.94 4.38
N ALA A 167 -12.32 -0.20 3.98
CA ALA A 167 -13.71 -0.67 4.06
C ALA A 167 -13.99 -1.88 3.17
N THR A 168 -13.21 -2.08 2.09
CA THR A 168 -13.32 -3.30 1.27
C THR A 168 -12.93 -4.58 2.02
N GLY A 169 -12.32 -4.48 3.19
CA GLY A 169 -11.86 -5.63 3.97
C GLY A 169 -10.60 -6.30 3.42
N PRO A 170 -9.56 -5.55 3.09
CA PRO A 170 -8.40 -6.12 2.45
C PRO A 170 -7.56 -6.97 3.42
N ARG A 171 -6.85 -7.94 2.86
CA ARG A 171 -5.72 -8.64 3.49
C ARG A 171 -4.39 -7.97 3.15
N LEU A 172 -4.33 -7.32 1.97
CA LEU A 172 -3.17 -6.58 1.49
C LEU A 172 -3.61 -5.17 1.06
N LEU A 173 -2.98 -4.14 1.63
CA LEU A 173 -3.16 -2.75 1.24
C LEU A 173 -1.94 -2.27 0.45
N LEU A 174 -2.16 -1.77 -0.75
CA LEU A 174 -1.18 -1.03 -1.54
C LEU A 174 -1.39 0.46 -1.27
N ALA A 175 -0.57 1.05 -0.40
CA ALA A 175 -0.67 2.46 0.01
C ALA A 175 0.26 3.31 -0.87
N ASP A 176 -0.30 4.02 -1.86
CA ASP A 176 0.42 4.83 -2.85
C ASP A 176 0.37 6.30 -2.46
N GLU A 177 1.46 6.82 -1.86
CA GLU A 177 1.60 8.23 -1.42
C GLU A 177 0.36 8.78 -0.69
N SER A 178 -0.38 7.87 -0.07
CA SER A 178 -1.69 8.14 0.53
C SER A 178 -1.60 9.10 1.72
N LEU A 179 -0.39 9.34 2.22
CA LEU A 179 -0.11 10.17 3.37
C LEU A 179 0.85 11.33 3.04
N GLY A 180 1.29 11.48 1.78
CA GLY A 180 2.15 12.56 1.33
C GLY A 180 1.44 13.93 1.31
N GLY A 181 2.19 15.03 1.48
CA GLY A 181 1.66 16.41 1.53
C GLY A 181 1.05 16.78 2.88
N LEU A 182 1.31 15.98 3.91
CA LEU A 182 1.03 16.27 5.30
C LEU A 182 2.21 17.04 5.92
N ASP A 183 1.97 17.86 6.92
CA ASP A 183 3.05 18.48 7.69
C ASP A 183 3.77 17.45 8.59
N SER A 184 4.86 17.85 9.24
CA SER A 184 5.67 16.94 10.07
C SER A 184 4.88 16.29 11.21
N SER A 185 3.88 16.95 11.76
CA SER A 185 3.03 16.42 12.83
C SER A 185 1.97 15.46 12.28
N GLU A 186 1.39 15.79 11.15
CA GLU A 186 0.46 14.92 10.42
C GLU A 186 1.16 13.65 9.90
N MET A 187 2.42 13.76 9.48
CA MET A 187 3.24 12.61 9.05
C MET A 187 3.54 11.63 10.18
N ALA A 188 3.83 12.12 11.40
CA ALA A 188 3.98 11.26 12.57
C ALA A 188 2.67 10.52 12.88
N GLY A 189 1.54 11.23 12.83
CA GLY A 189 0.21 10.64 12.98
C GLY A 189 -0.14 9.62 11.89
N ALA A 190 0.35 9.82 10.67
CA ALA A 190 0.18 8.90 9.56
C ALA A 190 0.92 7.56 9.77
N ALA A 191 2.16 7.64 10.29
CA ALA A 191 2.94 6.46 10.65
C ALA A 191 2.26 5.63 11.74
N ASP A 192 1.76 6.29 12.78
CA ASP A 192 1.02 5.63 13.87
C ASP A 192 -0.31 5.06 13.36
N LEU A 193 -0.99 5.74 12.44
CA LEU A 193 -2.20 5.24 11.81
C LEU A 193 -1.93 3.93 11.05
N LEU A 194 -0.84 3.83 10.27
CA LEU A 194 -0.51 2.58 9.56
C LEU A 194 -0.20 1.43 10.53
N ARG A 195 0.52 1.71 11.62
CA ARG A 195 0.76 0.69 12.67
C ARG A 195 -0.55 0.22 13.31
N ARG A 196 -1.46 1.15 13.61
CA ARG A 196 -2.79 0.82 14.14
C ARG A 196 -3.60 0.00 13.15
N ILE A 197 -3.65 0.41 11.88
CA ILE A 197 -4.34 -0.32 10.80
C ILE A 197 -3.80 -1.75 10.71
N ARG A 198 -2.47 -1.95 10.69
CA ARG A 198 -1.86 -3.28 10.71
C ARG A 198 -2.29 -4.09 11.92
N GLY A 199 -2.20 -3.50 13.13
CA GLY A 199 -2.48 -4.18 14.39
C GLY A 199 -3.96 -4.49 14.63
N GLU A 200 -4.85 -3.52 14.34
CA GLU A 200 -6.29 -3.65 14.60
C GLU A 200 -7.02 -4.44 13.51
N LEU A 201 -6.59 -4.33 12.25
CA LEU A 201 -7.22 -5.01 11.12
C LEU A 201 -6.46 -6.24 10.62
N HIS A 202 -5.28 -6.52 11.19
CA HIS A 202 -4.42 -7.65 10.82
C HIS A 202 -4.11 -7.73 9.31
N ILE A 203 -3.83 -6.57 8.68
CA ILE A 203 -3.53 -6.50 7.26
C ILE A 203 -2.04 -6.32 6.99
N THR A 204 -1.63 -6.80 5.83
CA THR A 204 -0.30 -6.58 5.25
C THR A 204 -0.32 -5.28 4.46
N ILE A 205 0.77 -4.51 4.47
CA ILE A 205 0.83 -3.21 3.81
C ILE A 205 2.07 -3.13 2.93
N VAL A 206 1.93 -2.74 1.66
CA VAL A 206 3.03 -2.25 0.83
C VAL A 206 2.86 -0.74 0.72
N TRP A 207 3.83 0.00 1.22
CA TRP A 207 3.75 1.44 1.33
C TRP A 207 4.79 2.15 0.46
N VAL A 208 4.31 2.99 -0.45
CA VAL A 208 5.13 3.91 -1.26
C VAL A 208 5.07 5.29 -0.63
N GLU A 209 6.24 5.87 -0.34
CA GLU A 209 6.37 7.22 0.21
C GLU A 209 7.67 7.88 -0.28
N HIS A 210 7.65 9.22 -0.41
CA HIS A 210 8.83 10.01 -0.79
C HIS A 210 9.66 10.45 0.42
N ILE A 211 9.05 10.52 1.61
CA ILE A 211 9.74 10.96 2.82
C ILE A 211 10.38 9.76 3.51
N MET A 212 11.62 9.49 3.12
CA MET A 212 12.45 8.38 3.62
C MET A 212 12.46 8.28 5.14
N ALA A 213 12.66 9.42 5.84
CA ALA A 213 12.78 9.45 7.30
C ALA A 213 11.53 8.91 8.02
N THR A 214 10.34 9.17 7.48
CA THR A 214 9.08 8.65 8.05
C THR A 214 8.88 7.19 7.71
N LEU A 215 9.07 6.82 6.45
CA LEU A 215 8.92 5.45 5.99
C LEU A 215 9.84 4.50 6.76
N MET A 216 11.13 4.84 6.90
CA MET A 216 12.14 4.02 7.57
C MET A 216 11.85 3.74 9.06
N ARG A 217 11.01 4.55 9.72
CA ARG A 217 10.59 4.33 11.12
C ARG A 217 9.44 3.34 11.28
N VAL A 218 8.73 3.03 10.20
CA VAL A 218 7.46 2.28 10.24
C VAL A 218 7.57 0.93 9.61
N VAL A 219 8.35 0.83 8.53
CA VAL A 219 8.42 -0.40 7.74
C VAL A 219 9.34 -1.43 8.37
N ASP A 220 9.00 -2.71 8.20
CA ASP A 220 9.80 -3.83 8.67
C ASP A 220 10.95 -4.12 7.70
N ARG A 221 10.72 -3.89 6.40
CA ARG A 221 11.67 -4.14 5.30
C ARG A 221 11.42 -3.17 4.16
N VAL A 222 12.44 -2.94 3.34
CA VAL A 222 12.41 -2.02 2.20
C VAL A 222 12.84 -2.75 0.94
N VAL A 223 12.15 -2.49 -0.16
CA VAL A 223 12.55 -2.81 -1.53
C VAL A 223 12.81 -1.51 -2.26
N VAL A 224 13.96 -1.40 -2.94
CA VAL A 224 14.35 -0.21 -3.69
C VAL A 224 14.29 -0.51 -5.18
N LEU A 225 13.56 0.32 -5.90
CA LEU A 225 13.53 0.31 -7.35
C LEU A 225 14.31 1.48 -7.92
N ASP A 226 15.08 1.23 -8.96
CA ASP A 226 15.68 2.26 -9.80
C ASP A 226 15.63 1.83 -11.26
N HIS A 227 15.27 2.75 -12.17
CA HIS A 227 15.15 2.50 -13.62
C HIS A 227 14.39 1.20 -13.98
N GLY A 228 13.37 0.85 -13.19
CA GLY A 228 12.55 -0.34 -13.40
C GLY A 228 13.15 -1.64 -12.86
N GLU A 229 14.27 -1.60 -12.15
CA GLU A 229 14.94 -2.75 -11.57
C GLU A 229 14.98 -2.69 -10.04
N LYS A 230 15.01 -3.84 -9.37
CA LYS A 230 15.27 -3.90 -7.93
C LYS A 230 16.77 -3.81 -7.69
N ILE A 231 17.22 -2.71 -7.05
CA ILE A 231 18.64 -2.48 -6.76
C ILE A 231 19.05 -2.89 -5.34
N ALA A 232 18.10 -2.87 -4.38
CA ALA A 232 18.36 -3.29 -3.01
C ALA A 232 17.08 -3.83 -2.34
N GLU A 233 17.28 -4.65 -1.29
CA GLU A 233 16.23 -5.16 -0.42
C GLU A 233 16.84 -5.53 0.94
N GLY A 234 16.23 -5.09 2.04
CA GLY A 234 16.73 -5.37 3.38
C GLY A 234 16.00 -4.58 4.47
N LYS A 235 16.57 -4.58 5.67
CA LYS A 235 16.08 -3.74 6.77
C LYS A 235 16.34 -2.26 6.45
N PRO A 236 15.50 -1.34 7.00
CA PRO A 236 15.62 0.09 6.70
C PRO A 236 17.03 0.66 6.85
N ARG A 237 17.75 0.31 7.92
CA ARG A 237 19.12 0.79 8.15
C ARG A 237 20.12 0.23 7.14
N GLU A 238 20.04 -1.05 6.81
CA GLU A 238 20.92 -1.70 5.85
C GLU A 238 20.75 -1.08 4.44
N VAL A 239 19.49 -0.83 4.04
CA VAL A 239 19.18 -0.21 2.75
C VAL A 239 19.60 1.25 2.69
N ALA A 240 19.48 2.01 3.79
CA ALA A 240 19.90 3.41 3.84
C ALA A 240 21.42 3.61 3.67
N GLU A 241 22.21 2.60 4.03
CA GLU A 241 23.68 2.59 3.94
C GLU A 241 24.20 1.92 2.65
N ASP A 242 23.31 1.33 1.84
CA ASP A 242 23.70 0.65 0.59
C ASP A 242 24.23 1.68 -0.43
N PRO A 243 25.48 1.54 -0.93
CA PRO A 243 26.07 2.49 -1.88
C PRO A 243 25.25 2.68 -3.16
N LYS A 244 24.59 1.63 -3.68
CA LYS A 244 23.71 1.71 -4.86
C LYS A 244 22.49 2.58 -4.60
N VAL A 245 21.91 2.48 -3.39
CA VAL A 245 20.77 3.28 -2.98
C VAL A 245 21.18 4.73 -2.82
N VAL A 246 22.30 4.99 -2.16
CA VAL A 246 22.86 6.34 -1.99
C VAL A 246 23.12 6.98 -3.36
N GLU A 247 23.74 6.24 -4.30
CA GLU A 247 24.03 6.74 -5.66
C GLU A 247 22.74 7.05 -6.42
N ALA A 248 21.73 6.17 -6.39
CA ALA A 248 20.43 6.37 -7.06
C ALA A 248 19.71 7.64 -6.59
N TYR A 249 19.85 7.99 -5.31
CA TYR A 249 19.23 9.20 -4.74
C TYR A 249 20.12 10.45 -4.85
N LEU A 250 21.45 10.33 -4.81
CA LEU A 250 22.38 11.47 -4.94
C LEU A 250 22.53 11.94 -6.39
N GLY A 251 22.26 11.08 -7.37
CA GLY A 251 22.17 11.45 -8.79
C GLY A 251 21.03 12.44 -9.08
N GLU A 252 19.97 12.41 -8.32
CA GLU A 252 18.96 13.48 -8.20
C GLU A 252 19.41 14.37 -7.03
N LYS A 253 19.71 15.65 -7.24
CA LYS A 253 20.13 16.61 -6.20
C LYS A 253 19.27 16.46 -4.94
N VAL A 254 19.67 15.61 -4.01
CA VAL A 254 19.09 15.54 -2.67
C VAL A 254 19.63 16.75 -1.91
N VAL A 255 18.87 17.82 -1.89
CA VAL A 255 19.06 18.90 -0.92
C VAL A 255 18.68 18.32 0.42
N LEU A 256 19.67 17.87 1.19
CA LEU A 256 19.51 17.57 2.61
C LEU A 256 19.26 18.91 3.32
N ALA A 257 18.02 19.20 3.67
CA ALA A 257 17.63 20.29 4.58
C ALA A 257 17.37 19.73 5.97
#